data_6be7ac5a3ad145d99de08ad70ed0b69e
#
_entry.id   6be7ac5a3ad145d99de08ad70ed0b69e
#
_cell.length_a   1.000
_cell.length_b   1.000
_cell.length_c   1.000
_cell.angle_alpha   90.00
_cell.angle_beta   90.00
_cell.angle_gamma   90.00
#
_symmetry.space_group_name_H-M   'P 1'
#
loop_
_entity.id
_entity.type
_entity.pdbx_description
1 polymer ?
#
loop_
_entity_poly.entity_id
_entity_poly.type
_entity_poly.pdbx_seq_one_letter_code
_entity_poly.pdbx_strand_id
1 'polypeptide(L)' 'MNPALPLNDLEDLYDELAEAIDRVGPERETVFLAKLALALSHHLGDRALVSRLIADCAAPVNEAVKPDTLAL' A
#
# COMPACT_ATOMS: atom_id res chain seq x y z
N MET A 1 3.26 18.74 4.86
CA MET A 1 2.89 17.41 4.41
C MET A 1 1.98 17.46 3.20
N ASN A 2 2.16 16.55 2.30
CA ASN A 2 1.36 16.55 1.08
C ASN A 2 -0.07 16.14 1.37
N PRO A 3 -1.02 16.71 0.66
CA PRO A 3 -2.39 16.24 0.75
C PRO A 3 -2.51 14.81 0.23
N ALA A 4 -3.61 14.17 0.58
CA ALA A 4 -3.88 12.84 0.09
C ALA A 4 -4.01 12.87 -1.43
N LEU A 5 -3.69 11.74 -2.06
CA LEU A 5 -3.82 11.64 -3.50
C LEU A 5 -5.28 11.75 -3.93
N PRO A 6 -5.55 12.42 -5.05
CA PRO A 6 -6.88 12.37 -5.64
C PRO A 6 -7.26 10.94 -5.99
N LEU A 7 -8.55 10.66 -5.98
CA LEU A 7 -9.03 9.31 -6.20
C LEU A 7 -8.59 8.75 -7.55
N ASN A 8 -8.66 9.56 -8.59
CA ASN A 8 -8.27 9.08 -9.91
C ASN A 8 -6.79 8.74 -9.98
N ASP A 9 -5.94 9.48 -9.27
CA ASP A 9 -4.53 9.13 -9.21
C ASP A 9 -4.32 7.82 -8.48
N LEU A 10 -5.08 7.61 -7.41
CA LEU A 10 -4.99 6.37 -6.65
C LEU A 10 -5.41 5.18 -7.51
N GLU A 11 -6.45 5.36 -8.31
CA GLU A 11 -6.90 4.30 -9.22
C GLU A 11 -5.85 3.97 -10.27
N ASP A 12 -5.20 5.00 -10.81
CA ASP A 12 -4.13 4.79 -11.78
C ASP A 12 -2.97 4.04 -11.15
N LEU A 13 -2.62 4.39 -9.92
CA LEU A 13 -1.55 3.70 -9.21
C LEU A 13 -1.93 2.25 -8.91
N TYR A 14 -3.18 1.99 -8.61
CA TYR A 14 -3.64 0.63 -8.40
C TYR A 14 -3.37 -0.22 -9.65
N ASP A 15 -3.70 0.31 -10.82
CA ASP A 15 -3.46 -0.41 -12.06
C ASP A 15 -1.97 -0.62 -12.31
N GLU A 16 -1.16 0.43 -12.09
CA GLU A 16 0.28 0.31 -12.25
C GLU A 16 0.87 -0.75 -11.33
N LEU A 17 0.39 -0.76 -10.09
CA LEU A 17 0.89 -1.70 -9.09
C LEU A 17 0.54 -3.12 -9.48
N ALA A 18 -0.69 -3.34 -9.92
CA ALA A 18 -1.13 -4.67 -10.34
C ALA A 18 -0.31 -5.17 -11.52
N GLU A 19 -0.02 -4.30 -12.47
CA GLU A 19 0.80 -4.67 -13.62
C GLU A 19 2.23 -4.99 -13.21
N ALA A 20 2.77 -4.24 -12.26
CA ALA A 20 4.12 -4.49 -11.79
C ALA A 20 4.21 -5.81 -11.04
N ILE A 21 3.20 -6.13 -10.24
CA ILE A 21 3.15 -7.40 -9.53
C ILE A 21 3.14 -8.55 -10.52
N ASP A 22 2.34 -8.45 -11.58
CA ASP A 22 2.32 -9.48 -12.62
C ASP A 22 3.66 -9.61 -13.29
N ARG A 23 4.33 -8.50 -13.54
CA ARG A 23 5.61 -8.50 -14.25
C ARG A 23 6.73 -9.13 -13.45
N VAL A 24 6.78 -8.87 -12.13
CA VAL A 24 7.84 -9.45 -11.32
C VAL A 24 7.61 -10.92 -11.01
N GLY A 25 6.35 -11.35 -11.05
CA GLY A 25 6.01 -12.74 -10.84
C GLY A 25 5.82 -13.12 -9.39
N PRO A 26 5.14 -14.24 -9.14
CA PRO A 26 4.76 -14.62 -7.77
C PRO A 26 5.96 -14.90 -6.86
N GLU A 27 7.08 -15.32 -7.41
CA GLU A 27 8.25 -15.62 -6.59
C GLU A 27 8.92 -14.37 -6.04
N ARG A 28 8.71 -13.24 -6.69
CA ARG A 28 9.35 -11.98 -6.28
C ARG A 28 8.37 -10.96 -5.76
N GLU A 29 7.11 -11.32 -5.71
CA GLU A 29 6.06 -10.37 -5.33
C GLU A 29 6.31 -9.78 -3.96
N THR A 30 6.60 -10.62 -2.97
CA THR A 30 6.81 -10.14 -1.60
C THR A 30 8.01 -9.20 -1.52
N VAL A 31 9.10 -9.55 -2.18
CA VAL A 31 10.29 -8.70 -2.17
C VAL A 31 10.00 -7.37 -2.84
N PHE A 32 9.29 -7.40 -3.96
CA PHE A 32 8.92 -6.19 -4.66
C PHE A 32 8.10 -5.27 -3.78
N LEU A 33 7.08 -5.82 -3.13
CA LEU A 33 6.19 -5.01 -2.29
C LEU A 33 6.94 -4.47 -1.07
N ALA A 34 7.85 -5.26 -0.50
CA ALA A 34 8.65 -4.79 0.62
C ALA A 34 9.55 -3.64 0.21
N LYS A 35 10.19 -3.74 -0.95
CA LYS A 35 11.04 -2.67 -1.45
C LYS A 35 10.22 -1.40 -1.70
N LEU A 36 9.06 -1.55 -2.27
CA LEU A 36 8.19 -0.41 -2.52
C LEU A 36 7.76 0.24 -1.22
N ALA A 37 7.37 -0.58 -0.24
CA ALA A 37 6.94 -0.05 1.04
C ALA A 37 8.06 0.73 1.72
N LEU A 38 9.29 0.21 1.66
CA LEU A 38 10.42 0.92 2.27
C LEU A 38 10.74 2.21 1.53
N ALA A 39 10.65 2.19 0.20
CA ALA A 39 10.90 3.40 -0.58
C ALA A 39 9.86 4.47 -0.26
N LEU A 40 8.60 4.08 -0.17
CA LEU A 40 7.54 5.01 0.19
C LEU A 40 7.74 5.55 1.60
N SER A 41 8.14 4.69 2.52
CA SER A 41 8.40 5.10 3.90
C SER A 41 9.52 6.12 3.97
N HIS A 42 10.58 5.90 3.19
CA HIS A 42 11.71 6.82 3.15
C HIS A 42 11.25 8.21 2.70
N HIS A 43 10.46 8.25 1.64
CA HIS A 43 9.98 9.53 1.12
C HIS A 43 8.94 10.18 2.01
N LEU A 44 8.15 9.38 2.71
CA LEU A 44 7.16 9.91 3.64
C LEU A 44 7.82 10.56 4.84
N GLY A 45 8.89 9.97 5.35
CA GLY A 45 9.69 10.58 6.40
C GLY A 45 9.04 10.65 7.77
N ASP A 46 8.07 9.78 8.04
CA ASP A 46 7.34 9.80 9.32
C ASP A 46 7.24 8.38 9.86
N ARG A 47 8.17 8.03 10.73
CA ARG A 47 8.24 6.67 11.25
C ARG A 47 7.00 6.26 12.03
N ALA A 48 6.48 7.17 12.84
CA ALA A 48 5.32 6.84 13.66
C ALA A 48 4.10 6.55 12.79
N LEU A 49 3.93 7.33 11.74
CA LEU A 49 2.84 7.11 10.81
C LEU A 49 3.00 5.77 10.09
N VAL A 50 4.20 5.48 9.62
CA VAL A 50 4.44 4.22 8.91
C VAL A 50 4.16 3.02 9.84
N SER A 51 4.62 3.10 11.09
CA SER A 51 4.36 2.03 12.05
C SER A 51 2.86 1.79 12.22
N ARG A 52 2.09 2.85 12.31
CA ARG A 52 0.64 2.73 12.44
C ARG A 52 0.01 2.13 11.19
N LEU A 53 0.49 2.55 10.02
CA LEU A 53 -0.02 2.01 8.77
C LEU A 53 0.28 0.52 8.65
N ILE A 54 1.45 0.11 9.08
CA ILE A 54 1.79 -1.32 9.07
C ILE A 54 0.80 -2.09 9.92
N ALA A 55 0.53 -1.61 11.12
CA ALA A 55 -0.40 -2.29 12.03
C ALA A 55 -1.81 -2.33 11.42
N ASP A 56 -2.25 -1.22 10.85
CA ASP A 56 -3.58 -1.14 10.26
C ASP A 56 -3.73 -2.10 9.09
N CYS A 57 -2.72 -2.12 8.22
CA CYS A 57 -2.78 -2.98 7.04
C CYS A 57 -2.63 -4.46 7.37
N ALA A 58 -1.99 -4.78 8.49
CA ALA A 58 -1.81 -6.16 8.90
C ALA A 58 -3.01 -6.72 9.66
N ALA A 59 -3.94 -5.87 10.07
CA ALA A 59 -5.09 -6.32 10.83
C ALA A 59 -5.96 -7.25 10.01
N PRO A 60 -6.56 -8.27 10.63
CA PRO A 60 -7.45 -9.17 9.88
C PRO A 60 -8.64 -8.43 9.30
N VAL A 61 -8.92 -8.72 8.04
CA VAL A 61 -9.98 -8.02 7.32
C VAL A 61 -11.33 -8.18 8.00
N ASN A 62 -11.62 -9.37 8.48
CA ASN A 62 -12.92 -9.64 9.07
C ASN A 62 -13.09 -9.03 10.45
N GLU A 63 -12.04 -8.48 11.02
CA GLU A 63 -12.10 -7.87 12.34
C GLU A 63 -11.94 -6.37 12.29
N ALA A 64 -11.04 -5.89 11.46
CA ALA A 64 -10.64 -4.49 11.48
C ALA A 64 -11.27 -3.66 10.38
N VAL A 65 -11.66 -4.28 9.29
CA VAL A 65 -12.13 -3.55 8.11
C VAL A 65 -13.47 -4.06 7.69
N LYS A 66 -14.42 -3.16 7.55
CA LYS A 66 -15.74 -3.51 7.04
C LYS A 66 -15.71 -3.48 5.53
N PRO A 67 -16.65 -4.18 4.88
CA PRO A 67 -16.65 -4.26 3.42
C PRO A 67 -16.63 -2.90 2.74
N ASP A 68 -17.30 -1.93 3.27
CA ASP A 68 -17.33 -0.60 2.67
C ASP A 68 -16.01 0.12 2.83
N THR A 69 -15.21 -0.28 3.80
CA THR A 69 -13.89 0.30 4.01
C THR A 69 -12.84 -0.40 3.17
N LEU A 70 -13.14 -1.58 2.71
CA LEU A 70 -12.24 -2.37 1.89
C LEU A 70 -12.15 -1.86 0.47
N ALA A 71 -12.87 -0.85 0.16
CA ALA A 71 -12.90 -0.32 -1.20
C ALA A 71 -11.57 0.24 -1.63
N LEU A 72 -10.59 -0.02 -0.97
CA LEU A 72 -9.27 0.39 -1.37
C LEU A 72 -8.73 -0.46 -2.48
#